data_bf9ba2fda8e7ffa7bdcf469faf78afc0
#
_entry.id   bf9ba2fda8e7ffa7bdcf469faf78afc0
#
_cell.length_a   1.000
_cell.length_b   1.000
_cell.length_c   1.000
_cell.angle_alpha   90.00
_cell.angle_beta   90.00
_cell.angle_gamma   90.00
#
_symmetry.space_group_name_H-M   'P 1'
#
loop_
_entity.id
_entity.type
_entity.pdbx_description
1 polymer ?
#
loop_
_entity_poly.entity_id
_entity_poly.type
_entity_poly.pdbx_seq_one_letter_code
_entity_poly.pdbx_strand_id
1 'polypeptide(L)'
;MLKYLGLLLTIIFISCSGSKNMLKKGAVLEHNKQYIEASNFYFEALDRKSTNLDASIALKRVGKIVLNQYLNEFYKEEALGNTKSAVYDYLKADDFQKKLNEYKIYESIPNHYLEKYKSVKGTYLQNLYEEGENLMEELSYKNAENNFMEVLKFDSVYKDAKNLRDIAYVEPIFIRAKQQLEGENYRDAYNNFELVLKRILNYKDAKESKAQALELGRQTFLIFTFENETNKKNVETKISNYISNALSNLNDPFLRLVD
;
A
#
# COMPACT_ATOMS: atom_id res chain seq x y z
N MET A 1 -31.03 -12.02 40.57
CA MET A 1 -30.60 -10.64 40.28
C MET A 1 -29.38 -10.16 41.08
N LEU A 2 -29.18 -10.56 42.34
CA LEU A 2 -28.04 -10.09 43.15
C LEU A 2 -26.64 -10.56 42.65
N LYS A 3 -26.54 -11.77 42.05
CA LYS A 3 -25.26 -12.32 41.55
C LYS A 3 -24.65 -11.53 40.36
N TYR A 4 -25.48 -10.91 39.53
CA TYR A 4 -25.00 -10.11 38.37
C TYR A 4 -24.61 -8.68 38.77
N LEU A 5 -25.16 -8.16 39.86
CA LEU A 5 -24.80 -6.84 40.39
C LEU A 5 -23.37 -6.82 40.95
N GLY A 6 -22.92 -7.92 41.58
CA GLY A 6 -21.54 -8.08 42.05
C GLY A 6 -20.50 -8.14 40.92
N LEU A 7 -20.84 -8.78 39.76
CA LEU A 7 -19.95 -8.88 38.59
C LEU A 7 -19.76 -7.52 37.90
N LEU A 8 -20.82 -6.72 37.84
CA LEU A 8 -20.75 -5.37 37.26
C LEU A 8 -19.90 -4.42 38.10
N LEU A 9 -19.94 -4.54 39.42
CA LEU A 9 -19.14 -3.71 40.34
C LEU A 9 -17.65 -4.05 40.29
N THR A 10 -17.28 -5.32 40.08
CA THR A 10 -15.86 -5.74 39.99
C THR A 10 -15.18 -5.24 38.73
N ILE A 11 -15.89 -5.12 37.58
CA ILE A 11 -15.36 -4.59 36.34
C ILE A 11 -14.97 -3.11 36.47
N ILE A 12 -15.74 -2.32 37.21
CA ILE A 12 -15.46 -0.90 37.43
C ILE A 12 -14.19 -0.68 38.28
N PHE A 13 -13.91 -1.55 39.25
CA PHE A 13 -12.70 -1.44 40.08
C PHE A 13 -11.41 -1.80 39.34
N ILE A 14 -11.44 -2.76 38.42
CA ILE A 14 -10.25 -3.16 37.61
C ILE A 14 -9.87 -2.05 36.64
N SER A 15 -10.83 -1.37 36.04
CA SER A 15 -10.58 -0.24 35.12
C SER A 15 -9.92 0.95 35.83
N CYS A 16 -10.30 1.24 37.07
CA CYS A 16 -9.79 2.37 37.85
C CYS A 16 -8.33 2.19 38.30
N SER A 17 -7.91 0.97 38.61
CA SER A 17 -6.52 0.66 38.99
C SER A 17 -5.57 0.72 37.79
N GLY A 18 -6.03 0.30 36.63
CA GLY A 18 -5.28 0.34 35.38
C GLY A 18 -4.93 1.75 34.92
N SER A 19 -5.91 2.68 34.95
CA SER A 19 -5.70 4.09 34.58
C SER A 19 -4.69 4.79 35.49
N LYS A 20 -4.78 4.57 36.82
CA LYS A 20 -3.83 5.15 37.79
C LYS A 20 -2.39 4.62 37.60
N ASN A 21 -2.24 3.36 37.21
CA ASN A 21 -0.92 2.78 36.94
C ASN A 21 -0.30 3.43 35.70
N MET A 22 -1.07 3.63 34.62
CA MET A 22 -0.57 4.31 33.41
C MET A 22 -0.21 5.75 33.70
N LEU A 23 -1.01 6.49 34.47
CA LEU A 23 -0.68 7.84 34.92
C LEU A 23 0.67 7.89 35.67
N LYS A 24 0.93 6.95 36.58
CA LYS A 24 2.20 6.88 37.32
C LYS A 24 3.40 6.61 36.39
N LYS A 25 3.24 5.69 35.41
CA LYS A 25 4.29 5.40 34.41
C LYS A 25 4.59 6.65 33.57
N GLY A 26 3.56 7.34 33.10
CA GLY A 26 3.70 8.58 32.37
C GLY A 26 4.43 9.66 33.19
N ALA A 27 4.12 9.80 34.48
CA ALA A 27 4.77 10.78 35.35
C ALA A 27 6.27 10.48 35.55
N VAL A 28 6.69 9.22 35.61
CA VAL A 28 8.11 8.85 35.68
C VAL A 28 8.84 9.23 34.40
N LEU A 29 8.24 8.95 33.24
CA LEU A 29 8.82 9.32 31.94
C LEU A 29 8.87 10.84 31.74
N GLU A 30 7.84 11.55 32.16
CA GLU A 30 7.81 13.02 32.15
C GLU A 30 8.93 13.61 33.00
N HIS A 31 9.15 13.07 34.19
CA HIS A 31 10.27 13.48 35.07
C HIS A 31 11.64 13.29 34.39
N ASN A 32 11.76 12.22 33.60
CA ASN A 32 12.95 11.93 32.80
C ASN A 32 12.99 12.70 31.45
N LYS A 33 12.09 13.65 31.23
CA LYS A 33 11.95 14.45 30.00
C LYS A 33 11.65 13.62 28.73
N GLN A 34 11.17 12.39 28.88
CA GLN A 34 10.72 11.51 27.81
C GLN A 34 9.25 11.80 27.48
N TYR A 35 9.00 12.99 26.92
CA TYR A 35 7.65 13.55 26.81
C TYR A 35 6.77 12.81 25.80
N ILE A 36 7.34 12.29 24.72
CA ILE A 36 6.59 11.53 23.71
C ILE A 36 6.07 10.24 24.34
N GLU A 37 6.93 9.50 25.01
CA GLU A 37 6.56 8.25 25.71
C GLU A 37 5.62 8.53 26.88
N ALA A 38 5.85 9.61 27.63
CA ALA A 38 4.94 10.03 28.70
C ALA A 38 3.53 10.31 28.17
N SER A 39 3.42 11.00 27.03
CA SER A 39 2.12 11.28 26.41
C SER A 39 1.36 10.02 26.05
N ASN A 40 2.04 8.98 25.55
CA ASN A 40 1.42 7.70 25.22
C ASN A 40 0.79 7.02 26.44
N PHE A 41 1.48 7.05 27.58
CA PHE A 41 0.90 6.52 28.83
C PHE A 41 -0.26 7.37 29.38
N TYR A 42 -0.26 8.67 29.13
CA TYR A 42 -1.38 9.52 29.51
C TYR A 42 -2.60 9.30 28.61
N PHE A 43 -2.40 9.09 27.31
CA PHE A 43 -3.47 8.63 26.40
C PHE A 43 -4.04 7.29 26.92
N GLU A 44 -3.18 6.31 27.19
CA GLU A 44 -3.62 5.00 27.67
C GLU A 44 -4.36 5.09 29.03
N ALA A 45 -3.97 6.04 29.90
CA ALA A 45 -4.68 6.30 31.13
C ALA A 45 -6.10 6.81 30.87
N LEU A 46 -6.28 7.67 29.86
CA LEU A 46 -7.58 8.22 29.45
C LEU A 46 -8.43 7.19 28.70
N ASP A 47 -7.83 6.32 27.91
CA ASP A 47 -8.52 5.18 27.26
C ASP A 47 -9.15 4.26 28.29
N ARG A 48 -8.41 3.99 29.38
CA ARG A 48 -8.91 3.14 30.49
C ARG A 48 -9.94 3.83 31.36
N LYS A 49 -9.84 5.14 31.51
CA LYS A 49 -10.78 5.97 32.26
C LYS A 49 -10.79 7.41 31.70
N SER A 50 -11.71 7.71 30.83
CA SER A 50 -11.87 9.01 30.17
C SER A 50 -12.10 10.18 31.13
N THR A 51 -12.57 9.90 32.36
CA THR A 51 -12.80 10.88 33.41
C THR A 51 -11.61 11.07 34.36
N ASN A 52 -10.42 10.56 34.01
CA ASN A 52 -9.21 10.74 34.81
C ASN A 52 -8.66 12.16 34.61
N LEU A 53 -9.05 13.07 35.51
CA LEU A 53 -8.68 14.49 35.42
C LEU A 53 -7.16 14.70 35.49
N ASP A 54 -6.45 13.94 36.34
CA ASP A 54 -4.99 14.08 36.50
C ASP A 54 -4.28 13.70 35.19
N ALA A 55 -4.73 12.62 34.51
CA ALA A 55 -4.19 12.23 33.21
C ALA A 55 -4.48 13.28 32.12
N SER A 56 -5.66 13.89 32.15
CA SER A 56 -6.03 14.95 31.20
C SER A 56 -5.17 16.20 31.41
N ILE A 57 -4.94 16.63 32.65
CA ILE A 57 -4.08 17.76 32.97
C ILE A 57 -2.62 17.49 32.57
N ALA A 58 -2.12 16.29 32.89
CA ALA A 58 -0.77 15.89 32.50
C ALA A 58 -0.61 15.82 30.98
N LEU A 59 -1.57 15.24 30.28
CA LEU A 59 -1.54 15.17 28.82
C LEU A 59 -1.61 16.56 28.17
N LYS A 60 -2.41 17.48 28.69
CA LYS A 60 -2.45 18.86 28.20
C LYS A 60 -1.09 19.53 28.31
N ARG A 61 -0.42 19.41 29.46
CA ARG A 61 0.91 19.98 29.71
C ARG A 61 1.97 19.36 28.80
N VAL A 62 2.05 18.02 28.78
CA VAL A 62 3.04 17.28 28.00
C VAL A 62 2.73 17.37 26.50
N GLY A 63 1.47 17.37 26.12
CA GLY A 63 1.02 17.48 24.73
C GLY A 63 1.53 18.74 24.03
N LYS A 64 1.49 19.89 24.72
CA LYS A 64 2.08 21.12 24.20
C LYS A 64 3.58 21.01 23.98
N ILE A 65 4.30 20.34 24.88
CA ILE A 65 5.76 20.13 24.75
C ILE A 65 6.05 19.22 23.55
N VAL A 66 5.35 18.11 23.42
CA VAL A 66 5.52 17.16 22.31
C VAL A 66 5.20 17.81 20.97
N LEU A 67 4.10 18.57 20.89
CA LEU A 67 3.75 19.30 19.68
C LEU A 67 4.87 20.24 19.25
N ASN A 68 5.40 21.02 20.20
CA ASN A 68 6.52 21.92 19.92
C ASN A 68 7.82 21.16 19.55
N GLN A 69 8.07 19.96 20.11
CA GLN A 69 9.22 19.14 19.69
C GLN A 69 9.12 18.75 18.22
N TYR A 70 7.97 18.23 17.76
CA TYR A 70 7.76 17.89 16.35
C TYR A 70 7.88 19.11 15.43
N LEU A 71 7.34 20.26 15.83
CA LEU A 71 7.44 21.50 15.04
C LEU A 71 8.88 22.04 14.99
N ASN A 72 9.66 21.87 16.05
CA ASN A 72 11.08 22.25 16.07
C ASN A 72 11.92 21.32 15.17
N GLU A 73 11.66 20.00 15.18
CA GLU A 73 12.32 19.08 14.24
C GLU A 73 11.95 19.42 12.79
N PHE A 74 10.68 19.74 12.49
CA PHE A 74 10.28 20.23 11.18
C PHE A 74 11.13 21.42 10.72
N TYR A 75 11.30 22.45 11.53
CA TYR A 75 12.11 23.61 11.17
C TYR A 75 13.59 23.30 11.04
N LYS A 76 14.11 22.43 11.88
CA LYS A 76 15.49 22.00 11.81
C LYS A 76 15.78 21.25 10.51
N GLU A 77 14.94 20.29 10.16
CA GLU A 77 15.08 19.52 8.92
C GLU A 77 14.88 20.41 7.67
N GLU A 78 13.95 21.35 7.73
CA GLU A 78 13.75 22.36 6.67
C GLU A 78 15.01 23.22 6.49
N ALA A 79 15.58 23.74 7.57
CA ALA A 79 16.79 24.54 7.52
C ALA A 79 18.02 23.79 6.99
N LEU A 80 18.05 22.45 7.17
CA LEU A 80 19.06 21.56 6.60
C LEU A 80 18.81 21.19 5.13
N GLY A 81 17.66 21.57 4.55
CA GLY A 81 17.25 21.19 3.21
C GLY A 81 16.72 19.76 3.08
N ASN A 82 16.51 19.06 4.20
CA ASN A 82 15.98 17.69 4.26
C ASN A 82 14.45 17.69 4.08
N THR A 83 13.99 18.02 2.88
CA THR A 83 12.55 18.24 2.59
C THR A 83 11.68 17.05 2.96
N LYS A 84 12.13 15.82 2.73
CA LYS A 84 11.42 14.59 3.13
C LYS A 84 11.18 14.54 4.63
N SER A 85 12.27 14.63 5.41
CA SER A 85 12.20 14.58 6.88
C SER A 85 11.31 15.68 7.40
N ALA A 86 11.47 16.91 6.90
CA ALA A 86 10.64 18.04 7.28
C ALA A 86 9.15 17.81 7.02
N VAL A 87 8.79 17.31 5.83
CA VAL A 87 7.38 16.99 5.51
C VAL A 87 6.81 15.99 6.52
N TYR A 88 7.54 14.93 6.81
CA TYR A 88 7.06 13.89 7.74
C TYR A 88 7.03 14.35 9.20
N ASP A 89 7.94 15.23 9.63
CA ASP A 89 7.92 15.79 10.98
C ASP A 89 6.75 16.74 11.20
N TYR A 90 6.38 17.54 10.18
CA TYR A 90 5.14 18.30 10.23
C TYR A 90 3.89 17.40 10.34
N LEU A 91 3.86 16.30 9.57
CA LEU A 91 2.74 15.35 9.64
C LEU A 91 2.63 14.68 11.02
N LYS A 92 3.76 14.39 11.68
CA LYS A 92 3.75 13.92 13.08
C LYS A 92 3.11 14.94 14.02
N ALA A 93 3.42 16.23 13.83
CA ALA A 93 2.81 17.32 14.61
C ALA A 93 1.30 17.41 14.37
N ASP A 94 0.87 17.35 13.11
CA ASP A 94 -0.53 17.42 12.69
C ASP A 94 -1.34 16.22 13.22
N ASP A 95 -0.82 15.01 13.09
CA ASP A 95 -1.45 13.79 13.59
C ASP A 95 -1.51 13.76 15.12
N PHE A 96 -0.46 14.26 15.78
CA PHE A 96 -0.45 14.37 17.22
C PHE A 96 -1.47 15.41 17.71
N GLN A 97 -1.60 16.54 17.03
CA GLN A 97 -2.63 17.54 17.31
C GLN A 97 -4.05 16.95 17.15
N LYS A 98 -4.30 16.21 16.06
CA LYS A 98 -5.58 15.53 15.83
C LYS A 98 -5.87 14.56 16.97
N LYS A 99 -4.87 13.77 17.39
CA LYS A 99 -5.01 12.85 18.51
C LYS A 99 -5.34 13.57 19.82
N LEU A 100 -4.69 14.69 20.14
CA LEU A 100 -5.03 15.50 21.31
C LEU A 100 -6.50 15.97 21.27
N ASN A 101 -6.99 16.40 20.10
CA ASN A 101 -8.37 16.86 19.92
C ASN A 101 -9.39 15.76 20.22
N GLU A 102 -9.11 14.47 19.91
CA GLU A 102 -9.96 13.32 20.27
C GLU A 102 -10.19 13.23 21.79
N TYR A 103 -9.19 13.63 22.56
CA TYR A 103 -9.26 13.66 24.03
C TYR A 103 -9.71 15.04 24.59
N LYS A 104 -10.27 15.91 23.72
CA LYS A 104 -10.75 17.25 24.07
C LYS A 104 -9.65 18.18 24.60
N ILE A 105 -8.42 17.96 24.18
CA ILE A 105 -7.28 18.82 24.46
C ILE A 105 -6.96 19.57 23.18
N TYR A 106 -7.35 20.85 23.15
CA TYR A 106 -7.27 21.68 21.96
C TYR A 106 -5.97 22.50 22.01
N GLU A 107 -4.97 22.04 21.26
CA GLU A 107 -3.74 22.77 20.98
C GLU A 107 -3.70 23.10 19.49
N SER A 108 -3.24 24.28 19.11
CA SER A 108 -3.22 24.69 17.72
C SER A 108 -1.80 24.80 17.17
N ILE A 109 -1.61 24.30 15.96
CA ILE A 109 -0.41 24.60 15.18
C ILE A 109 -0.58 25.98 14.58
N PRO A 110 0.34 26.96 14.84
CA PRO A 110 0.26 28.29 14.26
C PRO A 110 0.30 28.27 12.73
N ASN A 111 -0.46 29.15 12.08
CA ASN A 111 -0.63 29.17 10.62
C ASN A 111 0.68 29.28 9.83
N HIS A 112 1.70 29.95 10.34
CA HIS A 112 2.98 30.05 9.66
C HIS A 112 3.68 28.70 9.45
N TYR A 113 3.46 27.71 10.35
CA TYR A 113 3.94 26.33 10.14
C TYR A 113 3.24 25.66 8.97
N LEU A 114 1.92 25.85 8.83
CA LEU A 114 1.15 25.30 7.71
C LEU A 114 1.61 25.89 6.38
N GLU A 115 1.82 27.21 6.32
CA GLU A 115 2.30 27.87 5.09
C GLU A 115 3.69 27.37 4.71
N LYS A 116 4.59 27.27 5.69
CA LYS A 116 5.92 26.72 5.48
C LYS A 116 5.89 25.26 5.02
N TYR A 117 5.04 24.46 5.65
CA TYR A 117 4.84 23.05 5.25
C TYR A 117 4.37 22.93 3.80
N LYS A 118 3.41 23.75 3.38
CA LYS A 118 2.93 23.73 1.98
C LYS A 118 4.08 24.00 1.00
N SER A 119 4.93 24.98 1.30
CA SER A 119 6.11 25.29 0.49
C SER A 119 7.09 24.13 0.43
N VAL A 120 7.50 23.59 1.60
CA VAL A 120 8.45 22.48 1.71
C VAL A 120 7.90 21.22 1.03
N LYS A 121 6.61 20.92 1.20
CA LYS A 121 5.94 19.82 0.52
C LYS A 121 5.99 20.00 -1.00
N GLY A 122 5.73 21.21 -1.50
CA GLY A 122 5.83 21.50 -2.93
C GLY A 122 7.20 21.17 -3.50
N THR A 123 8.27 21.64 -2.84
CA THR A 123 9.66 21.32 -3.21
C THR A 123 9.96 19.81 -3.13
N TYR A 124 9.48 19.13 -2.08
CA TYR A 124 9.66 17.68 -1.92
C TYR A 124 9.03 16.90 -3.07
N LEU A 125 7.79 17.22 -3.44
CA LEU A 125 7.10 16.54 -4.54
C LEU A 125 7.75 16.81 -5.89
N GLN A 126 8.22 18.04 -6.13
CA GLN A 126 8.94 18.38 -7.35
C GLN A 126 10.24 17.59 -7.46
N ASN A 127 11.05 17.54 -6.40
CA ASN A 127 12.30 16.79 -6.39
C ASN A 127 12.07 15.29 -6.64
N LEU A 128 11.06 14.69 -5.99
CA LEU A 128 10.70 13.28 -6.22
C LEU A 128 10.26 13.01 -7.66
N TYR A 129 9.50 13.93 -8.23
CA TYR A 129 9.01 13.80 -9.60
C TYR A 129 10.18 13.87 -10.59
N GLU A 130 11.06 14.88 -10.47
CA GLU A 130 12.25 15.05 -11.34
C GLU A 130 13.24 13.89 -11.17
N GLU A 131 13.48 13.43 -9.95
CA GLU A 131 14.29 12.24 -9.70
C GLU A 131 13.65 10.98 -10.33
N GLY A 132 12.32 10.86 -10.25
CA GLY A 132 11.58 9.78 -10.91
C GLY A 132 11.76 9.78 -12.43
N GLU A 133 11.73 10.95 -13.08
CA GLU A 133 12.01 11.09 -14.52
C GLU A 133 13.45 10.67 -14.85
N ASN A 134 14.45 11.13 -14.09
CA ASN A 134 15.85 10.73 -14.26
C ASN A 134 16.04 9.21 -14.09
N LEU A 135 15.41 8.61 -13.09
CA LEU A 135 15.46 7.16 -12.88
C LEU A 135 14.80 6.36 -14.02
N MET A 136 13.81 6.93 -14.71
CA MET A 136 13.26 6.33 -15.94
C MET A 136 14.30 6.32 -17.06
N GLU A 137 15.05 7.40 -17.24
CA GLU A 137 16.12 7.49 -18.25
C GLU A 137 17.26 6.52 -17.93
N GLU A 138 17.57 6.32 -16.65
CA GLU A 138 18.57 5.35 -16.15
C GLU A 138 18.07 3.90 -16.20
N LEU A 139 16.86 3.64 -16.69
CA LEU A 139 16.21 2.32 -16.70
C LEU A 139 15.99 1.74 -15.28
N SER A 140 16.06 2.57 -14.26
CA SER A 140 15.85 2.22 -12.86
C SER A 140 14.34 2.24 -12.50
N TYR A 141 13.56 1.52 -13.27
CA TYR A 141 12.10 1.60 -13.27
C TYR A 141 11.45 1.39 -11.91
N LYS A 142 11.98 0.47 -11.09
CA LYS A 142 11.40 0.20 -9.76
C LYS A 142 11.56 1.38 -8.81
N ASN A 143 12.69 2.08 -8.88
CA ASN A 143 12.93 3.27 -8.07
C ASN A 143 12.09 4.44 -8.58
N ALA A 144 11.96 4.60 -9.89
CA ALA A 144 11.08 5.59 -10.51
C ALA A 144 9.62 5.39 -10.07
N GLU A 145 9.12 4.14 -10.15
CA GLU A 145 7.78 3.78 -9.68
C GLU A 145 7.56 4.21 -8.21
N ASN A 146 8.52 3.93 -7.32
CA ASN A 146 8.45 4.28 -5.92
C ASN A 146 8.38 5.81 -5.71
N ASN A 147 9.17 6.58 -6.46
CA ASN A 147 9.14 8.03 -6.39
C ASN A 147 7.79 8.60 -6.84
N PHE A 148 7.25 8.14 -7.97
CA PHE A 148 5.92 8.57 -8.42
C PHE A 148 4.80 8.11 -7.47
N MET A 149 4.92 6.93 -6.86
CA MET A 149 3.98 6.48 -5.82
C MET A 149 3.99 7.40 -4.60
N GLU A 150 5.17 7.83 -4.16
CA GLU A 150 5.29 8.76 -3.04
C GLU A 150 4.71 10.14 -3.38
N VAL A 151 4.95 10.65 -4.60
CA VAL A 151 4.29 11.88 -5.11
C VAL A 151 2.77 11.74 -5.03
N LEU A 152 2.22 10.65 -5.57
CA LEU A 152 0.77 10.42 -5.64
C LEU A 152 0.10 10.20 -4.29
N LYS A 153 0.85 9.79 -3.27
CA LYS A 153 0.39 9.70 -1.88
C LYS A 153 0.01 11.07 -1.32
N PHE A 154 0.73 12.13 -1.71
CA PHE A 154 0.50 13.49 -1.25
C PHE A 154 -0.39 14.31 -2.18
N ASP A 155 -0.36 14.00 -3.47
CA ASP A 155 -1.17 14.66 -4.50
C ASP A 155 -1.50 13.66 -5.62
N SER A 156 -2.71 13.15 -5.60
CA SER A 156 -3.18 12.10 -6.53
C SER A 156 -3.33 12.58 -7.98
N VAL A 157 -3.24 13.88 -8.22
CA VAL A 157 -3.38 14.52 -9.55
C VAL A 157 -2.12 15.33 -9.93
N TYR A 158 -0.99 15.07 -9.26
CA TYR A 158 0.25 15.78 -9.51
C TYR A 158 0.77 15.49 -10.92
N LYS A 159 0.76 16.53 -11.77
CA LYS A 159 1.21 16.45 -13.18
C LYS A 159 0.73 15.14 -13.83
N ASP A 160 1.62 14.44 -14.50
CA ASP A 160 1.38 13.11 -15.10
C ASP A 160 2.02 11.95 -14.31
N ALA A 161 2.33 12.15 -13.03
CA ALA A 161 2.97 11.17 -12.15
C ALA A 161 2.25 9.81 -12.14
N LYS A 162 0.93 9.80 -12.29
CA LYS A 162 0.14 8.57 -12.40
C LYS A 162 0.48 7.79 -13.67
N ASN A 163 0.60 8.48 -14.80
CA ASN A 163 0.98 7.85 -16.06
C ASN A 163 2.42 7.34 -16.02
N LEU A 164 3.36 8.16 -15.53
CA LEU A 164 4.76 7.78 -15.41
C LEU A 164 4.96 6.60 -14.45
N ARG A 165 4.24 6.55 -13.33
CA ARG A 165 4.23 5.38 -12.44
C ARG A 165 3.77 4.12 -13.18
N ASP A 166 2.71 4.21 -13.96
CA ASP A 166 2.17 3.07 -14.70
C ASP A 166 3.14 2.61 -15.80
N ILE A 167 3.80 3.54 -16.48
CA ILE A 167 4.87 3.24 -17.44
C ILE A 167 6.06 2.58 -16.72
N ALA A 168 6.51 3.12 -15.60
CA ALA A 168 7.61 2.55 -14.82
C ALA A 168 7.32 1.11 -14.36
N TYR A 169 6.05 0.80 -14.07
CA TYR A 169 5.62 -0.56 -13.74
C TYR A 169 5.62 -1.49 -14.95
N VAL A 170 5.09 -1.07 -16.09
CA VAL A 170 4.88 -1.98 -17.24
C VAL A 170 6.12 -2.14 -18.12
N GLU A 171 7.00 -1.15 -18.22
CA GLU A 171 8.15 -1.16 -19.13
C GLU A 171 9.08 -2.38 -18.92
N PRO A 172 9.52 -2.70 -17.69
CA PRO A 172 10.37 -3.88 -17.47
C PRO A 172 9.64 -5.20 -17.75
N ILE A 173 8.32 -5.25 -17.57
CA ILE A 173 7.50 -6.42 -17.90
C ILE A 173 7.42 -6.56 -19.43
N PHE A 174 7.21 -5.46 -20.14
CA PHE A 174 7.15 -5.43 -21.60
C PHE A 174 8.46 -5.86 -22.23
N ILE A 175 9.60 -5.33 -21.75
CA ILE A 175 10.94 -5.72 -22.22
C ILE A 175 11.16 -7.23 -22.02
N ARG A 176 10.82 -7.75 -20.85
CA ARG A 176 10.90 -9.19 -20.56
C ARG A 176 10.01 -10.00 -21.49
N ALA A 177 8.78 -9.55 -21.73
CA ALA A 177 7.86 -10.23 -22.63
C ALA A 177 8.39 -10.30 -24.06
N LYS A 178 9.04 -9.22 -24.54
CA LYS A 178 9.72 -9.21 -25.85
C LYS A 178 10.86 -10.21 -25.92
N GLN A 179 11.71 -10.25 -24.90
CA GLN A 179 12.81 -11.21 -24.80
C GLN A 179 12.30 -12.68 -24.77
N GLN A 180 11.19 -12.92 -24.06
CA GLN A 180 10.54 -14.24 -24.00
C GLN A 180 9.95 -14.64 -25.36
N LEU A 181 9.36 -13.70 -26.08
CA LEU A 181 8.85 -13.93 -27.43
C LEU A 181 9.97 -14.29 -28.39
N GLU A 182 11.08 -13.58 -28.36
CA GLU A 182 12.28 -13.84 -29.16
C GLU A 182 12.95 -15.20 -28.76
N GLY A 183 12.93 -15.53 -27.48
CA GLY A 183 13.43 -16.80 -26.94
C GLY A 183 12.45 -17.99 -27.03
N GLU A 184 11.37 -17.85 -27.83
CA GLU A 184 10.35 -18.88 -28.04
C GLU A 184 9.58 -19.34 -26.79
N ASN A 185 9.67 -18.57 -25.70
CA ASN A 185 8.90 -18.81 -24.48
C ASN A 185 7.50 -18.17 -24.58
N TYR A 186 6.71 -18.65 -25.53
CA TYR A 186 5.48 -18.00 -25.99
C TYR A 186 4.41 -17.83 -24.89
N ARG A 187 4.27 -18.83 -23.99
CA ARG A 187 3.29 -18.72 -22.89
C ARG A 187 3.64 -17.63 -21.90
N ASP A 188 4.90 -17.54 -21.51
CA ASP A 188 5.36 -16.51 -20.59
C ASP A 188 5.29 -15.13 -21.22
N ALA A 189 5.66 -15.01 -22.51
CA ALA A 189 5.51 -13.78 -23.28
C ALA A 189 4.04 -13.32 -23.32
N TYR A 190 3.13 -14.21 -23.68
CA TYR A 190 1.68 -13.94 -23.71
C TYR A 190 1.18 -13.41 -22.35
N ASN A 191 1.51 -14.12 -21.27
CA ASN A 191 1.09 -13.74 -19.91
C ASN A 191 1.64 -12.39 -19.49
N ASN A 192 2.91 -12.10 -19.79
CA ASN A 192 3.53 -10.81 -19.48
C ASN A 192 2.93 -9.67 -20.32
N PHE A 193 2.68 -9.86 -21.61
CA PHE A 193 1.94 -8.87 -22.42
C PHE A 193 0.53 -8.65 -21.89
N GLU A 194 -0.12 -9.68 -21.40
CA GLU A 194 -1.45 -9.53 -20.77
C GLU A 194 -1.38 -8.67 -19.51
N LEU A 195 -0.35 -8.84 -18.65
CA LEU A 195 -0.14 -7.99 -17.47
C LEU A 195 0.08 -6.53 -17.86
N VAL A 196 0.87 -6.27 -18.91
CA VAL A 196 1.09 -4.93 -19.47
C VAL A 196 -0.24 -4.32 -19.90
N LEU A 197 -1.02 -5.04 -20.71
CA LEU A 197 -2.31 -4.56 -21.26
C LEU A 197 -3.40 -4.38 -20.19
N LYS A 198 -3.37 -5.12 -19.09
CA LYS A 198 -4.25 -4.90 -17.93
C LYS A 198 -3.96 -3.56 -17.24
N ARG A 199 -2.72 -3.08 -17.27
CA ARG A 199 -2.33 -1.82 -16.67
C ARG A 199 -2.50 -0.64 -17.63
N ILE A 200 -2.01 -0.79 -18.87
CA ILE A 200 -2.13 0.22 -19.93
C ILE A 200 -2.62 -0.48 -21.20
N LEU A 201 -3.89 -0.27 -21.54
CA LEU A 201 -4.60 -0.99 -22.60
C LEU A 201 -3.91 -0.94 -23.98
N ASN A 202 -3.32 0.18 -24.34
CA ASN A 202 -2.68 0.42 -25.64
C ASN A 202 -1.20 0.73 -25.46
N TYR A 203 -0.47 -0.14 -24.74
CA TYR A 203 0.95 0.05 -24.50
C TYR A 203 1.78 -0.48 -25.65
N LYS A 204 2.44 0.44 -26.38
CA LYS A 204 3.30 0.10 -27.52
C LYS A 204 2.63 -0.93 -28.45
N ASP A 205 3.38 -1.95 -28.87
CA ASP A 205 2.89 -3.09 -29.67
C ASP A 205 2.54 -4.35 -28.81
N ALA A 206 2.22 -4.16 -27.52
CA ALA A 206 1.95 -5.28 -26.61
C ALA A 206 0.77 -6.13 -27.03
N LYS A 207 -0.24 -5.54 -27.68
CA LYS A 207 -1.43 -6.25 -28.15
C LYS A 207 -1.11 -7.17 -29.32
N GLU A 208 -0.36 -6.65 -30.28
CA GLU A 208 0.09 -7.37 -31.46
C GLU A 208 1.07 -8.49 -31.06
N SER A 209 2.04 -8.17 -30.19
CA SER A 209 3.02 -9.12 -29.66
C SER A 209 2.37 -10.23 -28.84
N LYS A 210 1.32 -9.91 -28.06
CA LYS A 210 0.51 -10.93 -27.36
C LYS A 210 -0.16 -11.90 -28.31
N ALA A 211 -0.77 -11.37 -29.38
CA ALA A 211 -1.41 -12.18 -30.42
C ALA A 211 -0.39 -13.06 -31.15
N GLN A 212 0.79 -12.53 -31.45
CA GLN A 212 1.89 -13.28 -32.07
C GLN A 212 2.37 -14.40 -31.14
N ALA A 213 2.58 -14.14 -29.85
CA ALA A 213 2.97 -15.15 -28.88
C ALA A 213 1.95 -16.30 -28.79
N LEU A 214 0.66 -15.96 -28.83
CA LEU A 214 -0.40 -16.97 -28.85
C LEU A 214 -0.34 -17.82 -30.11
N GLU A 215 -0.20 -17.22 -31.29
CA GLU A 215 -0.23 -17.95 -32.54
C GLU A 215 0.99 -18.87 -32.71
N LEU A 216 2.20 -18.37 -32.35
CA LEU A 216 3.43 -19.16 -32.41
C LEU A 216 3.47 -20.28 -31.35
N GLY A 217 2.92 -20.06 -30.17
CA GLY A 217 2.91 -21.04 -29.11
C GLY A 217 1.75 -22.03 -29.16
N ARG A 218 0.82 -21.88 -30.13
CA ARG A 218 -0.39 -22.70 -30.20
C ARG A 218 -0.07 -24.13 -30.58
N GLN A 219 -0.61 -25.07 -29.83
CA GLN A 219 -0.54 -26.50 -30.09
C GLN A 219 -1.87 -26.98 -30.65
N THR A 220 -1.80 -27.62 -31.80
CA THR A 220 -2.99 -28.20 -32.47
C THR A 220 -3.07 -29.68 -32.17
N PHE A 221 -4.22 -30.12 -31.70
CA PHE A 221 -4.53 -31.52 -31.41
C PHE A 221 -5.56 -32.03 -32.42
N LEU A 222 -5.30 -33.18 -33.03
CA LEU A 222 -6.23 -33.89 -33.86
C LEU A 222 -6.60 -35.18 -33.11
N ILE A 223 -7.89 -35.44 -32.94
CA ILE A 223 -8.38 -36.67 -32.35
C ILE A 223 -8.74 -37.62 -33.47
N PHE A 224 -7.95 -38.65 -33.68
CA PHE A 224 -8.27 -39.70 -34.62
C PHE A 224 -9.43 -40.54 -34.11
N THR A 225 -10.22 -41.09 -35.05
CA THR A 225 -11.25 -42.07 -34.72
C THR A 225 -10.65 -43.32 -34.16
N PHE A 226 -11.17 -43.78 -33.04
CA PHE A 226 -10.75 -45.04 -32.40
C PHE A 226 -11.47 -46.21 -33.08
N GLU A 227 -10.74 -47.32 -33.35
CA GLU A 227 -11.35 -48.56 -33.75
C GLU A 227 -11.94 -49.27 -32.53
N ASN A 228 -13.19 -49.70 -32.66
CA ASN A 228 -13.91 -50.39 -31.59
C ASN A 228 -13.86 -51.91 -31.78
N GLU A 229 -12.93 -52.56 -31.16
CA GLU A 229 -12.79 -54.02 -31.17
C GLU A 229 -13.67 -54.71 -30.11
N THR A 230 -14.52 -53.98 -29.42
CA THR A 230 -15.36 -54.51 -28.34
C THR A 230 -16.77 -54.86 -28.90
N ASN A 231 -17.47 -55.72 -28.15
CA ASN A 231 -18.87 -56.08 -28.46
C ASN A 231 -19.88 -54.95 -28.07
N LYS A 232 -19.38 -53.80 -27.52
CA LYS A 232 -20.23 -52.65 -27.09
C LYS A 232 -20.30 -51.60 -28.18
N LYS A 233 -21.52 -51.16 -28.51
CA LYS A 233 -21.76 -50.10 -29.51
C LYS A 233 -21.30 -48.74 -29.00
N ASN A 234 -20.76 -47.91 -29.89
CA ASN A 234 -20.43 -46.50 -29.69
C ASN A 234 -19.37 -46.20 -28.62
N VAL A 235 -18.47 -47.16 -28.32
CA VAL A 235 -17.37 -46.93 -27.38
C VAL A 235 -16.37 -45.94 -27.92
N GLU A 236 -16.05 -46.02 -29.22
CA GLU A 236 -15.16 -45.10 -29.95
C GLU A 236 -15.64 -43.64 -29.87
N THR A 237 -16.94 -43.44 -30.10
CA THR A 237 -17.53 -42.09 -30.01
C THR A 237 -17.52 -41.55 -28.58
N LYS A 238 -17.77 -42.40 -27.59
CA LYS A 238 -17.73 -41.98 -26.17
C LYS A 238 -16.36 -41.55 -25.74
N ILE A 239 -15.29 -42.29 -26.15
CA ILE A 239 -13.91 -41.97 -25.85
C ILE A 239 -13.50 -40.63 -26.50
N SER A 240 -13.79 -40.48 -27.82
CA SER A 240 -13.50 -39.23 -28.53
C SER A 240 -14.18 -38.03 -27.88
N ASN A 241 -15.45 -38.14 -27.54
CA ASN A 241 -16.20 -37.07 -26.85
C ASN A 241 -15.62 -36.78 -25.46
N TYR A 242 -15.20 -37.79 -24.72
CA TYR A 242 -14.59 -37.59 -23.40
C TYR A 242 -13.27 -36.83 -23.52
N ILE A 243 -12.41 -37.19 -24.46
CA ILE A 243 -11.12 -36.51 -24.70
C ILE A 243 -11.35 -35.07 -25.19
N SER A 244 -12.26 -34.89 -26.16
CA SER A 244 -12.62 -33.54 -26.67
C SER A 244 -13.12 -32.62 -25.55
N ASN A 245 -14.04 -33.13 -24.72
CA ASN A 245 -14.56 -32.40 -23.58
C ASN A 245 -13.47 -32.10 -22.54
N ALA A 246 -12.59 -33.07 -22.26
CA ALA A 246 -11.49 -32.86 -21.31
C ALA A 246 -10.52 -31.76 -21.78
N LEU A 247 -10.13 -31.77 -23.06
CA LEU A 247 -9.27 -30.76 -23.66
C LEU A 247 -9.95 -29.39 -23.70
N SER A 248 -11.22 -29.33 -24.09
CA SER A 248 -12.00 -28.07 -24.13
C SER A 248 -12.18 -27.45 -22.74
N ASN A 249 -12.34 -28.27 -21.71
CA ASN A 249 -12.50 -27.81 -20.31
C ASN A 249 -11.22 -27.23 -19.71
N LEU A 250 -10.04 -27.43 -20.30
CA LEU A 250 -8.80 -26.81 -19.85
C LEU A 250 -8.80 -25.30 -20.04
N ASN A 251 -9.66 -24.76 -20.93
CA ASN A 251 -9.76 -23.32 -21.24
C ASN A 251 -8.41 -22.66 -21.52
N ASP A 252 -7.47 -23.42 -22.06
CA ASP A 252 -6.12 -22.94 -22.38
C ASP A 252 -6.11 -22.35 -23.80
N PRO A 253 -5.80 -21.04 -23.96
CA PRO A 253 -5.83 -20.42 -25.28
C PRO A 253 -4.78 -20.97 -26.24
N PHE A 254 -3.76 -21.70 -25.74
CA PHE A 254 -2.73 -22.33 -26.55
C PHE A 254 -3.12 -23.71 -27.08
N LEU A 255 -4.22 -24.28 -26.63
CA LEU A 255 -4.72 -25.55 -27.13
C LEU A 255 -5.80 -25.32 -28.20
N ARG A 256 -5.58 -25.88 -29.39
CA ARG A 256 -6.54 -25.88 -30.47
C ARG A 256 -6.90 -27.31 -30.83
N LEU A 257 -8.16 -27.66 -30.62
CA LEU A 257 -8.69 -28.91 -31.12
C LEU A 257 -9.14 -28.73 -32.56
N VAL A 258 -8.78 -29.66 -33.46
CA VAL A 258 -9.23 -29.72 -34.87
C VAL A 258 -9.97 -31.04 -35.06
N ASP A 259 -11.12 -30.98 -35.68
CA ASP A 259 -11.95 -32.14 -36.03
C ASP A 259 -11.43 -32.83 -37.32
#